data_eb99320abbd8cbb26bcbe7c5b4daa610
#
_entry.id   eb99320abbd8cbb26bcbe7c5b4daa610
#
_cell.length_a   1.000
_cell.length_b   1.000
_cell.length_c   1.000
_cell.angle_alpha   90.00
_cell.angle_beta   90.00
_cell.angle_gamma   90.00
#
_symmetry.space_group_name_H-M   'P 1'
#
loop_
_entity.id
_entity.type
_entity.pdbx_description
1 polymer ?
#
loop_
_entity_poly.entity_id
_entity_poly.type
_entity_poly.pdbx_seq_one_letter_code
_entity_poly.pdbx_strand_id
1 'polypeptide(L)'
;MDFIKIAICDDEKNIRAYLASLVRKQGMECEIAEYVSADEYLLDQTEHDLLFLDIELAGDGPGMDGMELARRIRGMELERQPVIIFVTGYEKYVYDAFDVGAFQYCCCPFFLT
;
A
#
# COMPACT_ATOMS: atom_id res chain seq x y z
N MET A 1 -7.22 -23.98 3.03
CA MET A 1 -7.71 -22.93 2.16
C MET A 1 -6.94 -21.64 2.35
N ASP A 2 -6.43 -21.13 1.29
CA ASP A 2 -5.52 -20.00 1.38
C ASP A 2 -6.23 -18.70 1.07
N PHE A 3 -6.27 -17.81 2.04
CA PHE A 3 -6.74 -16.46 1.82
C PHE A 3 -5.57 -15.62 1.33
N ILE A 4 -5.85 -14.72 0.42
CA ILE A 4 -4.88 -13.70 0.06
C ILE A 4 -5.00 -12.59 1.10
N LYS A 5 -3.89 -12.24 1.71
CA LYS A 5 -3.86 -11.16 2.70
C LYS A 5 -3.46 -9.87 2.02
N ILE A 6 -4.36 -8.90 2.06
CA ILE A 6 -4.18 -7.62 1.38
C ILE A 6 -4.15 -6.52 2.42
N ALA A 7 -3.17 -5.64 2.32
CA ALA A 7 -3.11 -4.44 3.15
C ALA A 7 -3.35 -3.20 2.29
N ILE A 8 -4.04 -2.24 2.86
CA ILE A 8 -4.24 -0.93 2.23
C ILE A 8 -3.76 0.11 3.22
N CYS A 9 -2.70 0.83 2.85
CA CYS A 9 -2.09 1.82 3.72
C CYS A 9 -2.22 3.20 3.09
N ASP A 10 -3.13 4.00 3.62
CA ASP A 10 -3.46 5.32 3.11
C ASP A 10 -4.10 6.12 4.23
N ASP A 11 -3.72 7.38 4.40
CA ASP A 11 -4.26 8.21 5.45
C ASP A 11 -5.68 8.71 5.17
N GLU A 12 -6.15 8.58 3.93
CA GLU A 12 -7.50 8.99 3.56
C GLU A 12 -8.47 7.82 3.59
N LYS A 13 -9.46 7.91 4.46
CA LYS A 13 -10.45 6.86 4.63
C LYS A 13 -11.20 6.56 3.33
N ASN A 14 -11.52 7.59 2.56
CA ASN A 14 -12.26 7.40 1.30
C ASN A 14 -11.49 6.57 0.29
N ILE A 15 -10.18 6.78 0.21
CA ILE A 15 -9.33 6.01 -0.69
C ILE A 15 -9.25 4.55 -0.22
N ARG A 16 -9.07 4.34 1.08
CA ARG A 16 -9.04 2.97 1.61
C ARG A 16 -10.34 2.23 1.31
N ALA A 17 -11.47 2.89 1.54
CA ALA A 17 -12.79 2.28 1.29
C ALA A 17 -12.99 1.96 -0.19
N TYR A 18 -12.55 2.85 -1.07
CA TYR A 18 -12.67 2.65 -2.49
C TYR A 18 -11.84 1.45 -2.95
N LEU A 19 -10.59 1.38 -2.52
CA LEU A 19 -9.71 0.27 -2.88
C LEU A 19 -10.24 -1.06 -2.35
N ALA A 20 -10.72 -1.06 -1.10
CA ALA A 20 -11.30 -2.27 -0.52
C ALA A 20 -12.52 -2.74 -1.33
N SER A 21 -13.34 -1.80 -1.76
CA SER A 21 -14.52 -2.11 -2.57
C SER A 21 -14.11 -2.71 -3.92
N LEU A 22 -13.09 -2.17 -4.57
CA LEU A 22 -12.60 -2.71 -5.83
C LEU A 22 -12.09 -4.14 -5.67
N VAL A 23 -11.35 -4.39 -4.60
CA VAL A 23 -10.83 -5.73 -4.33
C VAL A 23 -11.97 -6.72 -4.12
N ARG A 24 -12.97 -6.33 -3.33
CA ARG A 24 -14.09 -7.22 -3.05
C ARG A 24 -14.90 -7.56 -4.29
N LYS A 25 -14.96 -6.64 -5.25
CA LYS A 25 -15.68 -6.89 -6.50
C LYS A 25 -15.04 -7.97 -7.35
N GLN A 26 -13.77 -8.28 -7.10
CA GLN A 26 -13.09 -9.33 -7.85
C GLN A 26 -13.55 -10.73 -7.46
N GLY A 27 -14.27 -10.87 -6.37
CA GLY A 27 -14.83 -12.15 -5.95
C GLY A 27 -13.85 -13.15 -5.39
N MET A 28 -12.60 -12.73 -5.13
CA MET A 28 -11.63 -13.66 -4.55
C MET A 28 -11.70 -13.65 -3.02
N GLU A 29 -11.34 -14.78 -2.44
CA GLU A 29 -11.29 -14.88 -0.99
C GLU A 29 -10.05 -14.17 -0.48
N CYS A 30 -10.24 -13.13 0.32
CA CYS A 30 -9.13 -12.35 0.83
C CYS A 30 -9.49 -11.74 2.18
N GLU A 31 -8.45 -11.41 2.93
CA GLU A 31 -8.56 -10.62 4.14
C GLU A 31 -7.99 -9.25 3.82
N ILE A 32 -8.70 -8.20 4.16
CA ILE A 32 -8.28 -6.83 3.91
C ILE A 32 -8.03 -6.14 5.24
N ALA A 33 -6.82 -5.66 5.44
CA ALA A 33 -6.46 -4.85 6.60
C ALA A 33 -6.18 -3.43 6.13
N GLU A 34 -6.65 -2.45 6.88
CA GLU A 34 -6.46 -1.03 6.55
C GLU A 34 -5.59 -0.37 7.60
N TYR A 35 -4.67 0.45 7.14
CA TYR A 35 -3.74 1.17 8.00
C TYR A 35 -3.72 2.64 7.60
N VAL A 36 -3.68 3.53 8.58
CA VAL A 36 -3.70 4.97 8.32
C VAL A 36 -2.31 5.58 8.23
N SER A 37 -1.30 4.85 8.67
CA SER A 37 0.07 5.36 8.68
C SER A 37 1.07 4.23 8.53
N ALA A 38 2.31 4.60 8.20
CA ALA A 38 3.40 3.64 8.11
C ALA A 38 3.67 3.00 9.48
N ASP A 39 3.61 3.80 10.55
CA ASP A 39 3.85 3.28 11.89
C ASP A 39 2.82 2.24 12.27
N GLU A 40 1.55 2.49 11.95
CA GLU A 40 0.50 1.52 12.24
C GLU A 40 0.73 0.22 11.49
N TYR A 41 1.13 0.32 10.23
CA TYR A 41 1.43 -0.86 9.43
C TYR A 41 2.57 -1.68 10.04
N LEU A 42 3.64 -1.00 10.43
CA LEU A 42 4.83 -1.67 10.96
C LEU A 42 4.57 -2.31 12.32
N LEU A 43 3.70 -1.71 13.14
CA LEU A 43 3.38 -2.26 14.45
C LEU A 43 2.61 -3.57 14.36
N ASP A 44 1.84 -3.78 13.32
CA ASP A 44 1.01 -4.96 13.19
C ASP A 44 1.83 -6.24 12.95
N GLN A 45 2.94 -6.14 12.27
CA GLN A 45 3.83 -7.29 11.99
C GLN A 45 3.18 -8.46 11.24
N THR A 46 2.00 -8.25 10.68
CA THR A 46 1.37 -9.27 9.84
C THR A 46 1.98 -9.22 8.45
N GLU A 47 2.34 -10.37 7.91
CA GLU A 47 2.83 -10.43 6.52
C GLU A 47 1.64 -10.46 5.57
N HIS A 48 1.72 -9.68 4.52
CA HIS A 48 0.67 -9.59 3.50
C HIS A 48 1.19 -10.01 2.14
N ASP A 49 0.30 -10.49 1.31
CA ASP A 49 0.65 -10.88 -0.06
C ASP A 49 0.67 -9.67 -0.99
N LEU A 50 -0.18 -8.69 -0.72
CA LEU A 50 -0.35 -7.52 -1.55
C LEU A 50 -0.50 -6.29 -0.67
N LEU A 51 0.18 -5.22 -1.03
CA LEU A 51 0.10 -3.95 -0.31
C LEU A 51 -0.21 -2.82 -1.29
N PHE A 52 -1.36 -2.19 -1.11
CA PHE A 52 -1.66 -0.91 -1.74
C PHE A 52 -1.12 0.18 -0.84
N LEU A 53 -0.28 1.04 -1.37
CA LEU A 53 0.48 1.97 -0.55
C LEU A 53 0.46 3.37 -1.15
N ASP A 54 0.00 4.33 -0.36
CA ASP A 54 0.05 5.73 -0.73
C ASP A 54 1.47 6.26 -0.48
N ILE A 55 2.07 6.87 -1.49
CA ILE A 55 3.42 7.42 -1.35
C ILE A 55 3.42 8.61 -0.40
N GLU A 56 2.41 9.47 -0.50
CA GLU A 56 2.34 10.69 0.31
C GLU A 56 1.67 10.43 1.67
N LEU A 57 1.97 9.30 2.26
CA LEU A 57 1.29 8.82 3.44
C LEU A 57 1.35 9.77 4.62
N ALA A 58 2.48 10.43 4.82
CA ALA A 58 2.66 11.38 5.91
C ALA A 58 2.21 12.79 5.57
N GLY A 59 1.87 13.05 4.31
CA GLY A 59 1.58 14.40 3.85
C GLY A 59 2.78 15.31 4.11
N ASP A 60 2.55 16.43 4.75
CA ASP A 60 3.62 17.37 5.14
C ASP A 60 4.10 17.11 6.57
N GLY A 61 3.59 16.09 7.21
CA GLY A 61 3.92 15.79 8.61
C GLY A 61 5.27 15.11 8.78
N PRO A 62 5.68 14.91 10.01
CA PRO A 62 7.00 14.33 10.30
C PRO A 62 7.06 12.81 10.19
N GLY A 63 5.97 12.17 9.84
CA GLY A 63 5.92 10.72 9.77
C GLY A 63 6.62 10.16 8.55
N MET A 64 6.74 8.86 8.49
CA MET A 64 7.33 8.15 7.38
C MET A 64 6.37 8.16 6.19
N ASP A 65 6.87 8.48 5.00
CA ASP A 65 6.06 8.41 3.80
C ASP A 65 6.02 6.98 3.25
N GLY A 66 5.21 6.77 2.21
CA GLY A 66 5.04 5.43 1.65
C GLY A 66 6.27 4.91 0.95
N MET A 67 7.06 5.77 0.33
CA MET A 67 8.28 5.33 -0.36
C MET A 67 9.29 4.80 0.66
N GLU A 68 9.44 5.49 1.78
CA GLU A 68 10.34 5.04 2.84
C GLU A 68 9.83 3.73 3.45
N LEU A 69 8.52 3.61 3.65
CA LEU A 69 7.94 2.37 4.14
C LEU A 69 8.24 1.22 3.20
N ALA A 70 8.09 1.43 1.89
CA ALA A 70 8.39 0.40 0.90
C ALA A 70 9.85 -0.04 0.99
N ARG A 71 10.77 0.91 1.15
CA ARG A 71 12.20 0.59 1.29
C ARG A 71 12.45 -0.24 2.54
N ARG A 72 11.80 0.09 3.63
CA ARG A 72 11.93 -0.68 4.87
C ARG A 72 11.41 -2.10 4.71
N ILE A 73 10.27 -2.25 4.05
CA ILE A 73 9.71 -3.57 3.81
C ILE A 73 10.67 -4.41 2.98
N ARG A 74 11.25 -3.83 1.93
CA ARG A 74 12.21 -4.55 1.08
C ARG A 74 13.48 -4.94 1.82
N GLY A 75 13.81 -4.22 2.88
CA GLY A 75 14.96 -4.55 3.73
C GLY A 75 14.68 -5.58 4.82
N MET A 76 13.44 -5.97 5.00
CA MET A 76 13.07 -6.96 6.02
C MET A 76 13.31 -8.37 5.53
N GLU A 77 13.67 -9.24 6.47
CA GLU A 77 13.78 -10.67 6.19
C GLU A 77 12.40 -11.31 6.40
N LEU A 78 11.60 -11.33 5.37
CA LEU A 78 10.26 -11.90 5.41
C LEU A 78 10.27 -13.23 4.66
N GLU A 79 9.44 -14.16 5.10
CA GLU A 79 9.28 -15.41 4.36
C GLU A 79 8.78 -15.14 2.95
N ARG A 80 7.94 -14.12 2.82
CA ARG A 80 7.40 -13.71 1.53
C ARG A 80 7.28 -12.20 1.51
N GLN A 81 7.92 -11.57 0.54
CA GLN A 81 7.77 -10.13 0.34
C GLN A 81 6.43 -9.84 -0.32
N PRO A 82 5.73 -8.80 0.11
CA PRO A 82 4.47 -8.44 -0.52
C PRO A 82 4.69 -7.85 -1.91
N VAL A 83 3.71 -8.03 -2.78
CA VAL A 83 3.64 -7.25 -4.01
C VAL A 83 3.16 -5.87 -3.63
N ILE A 84 3.90 -4.83 -4.02
CA ILE A 84 3.57 -3.45 -3.67
C ILE A 84 3.00 -2.75 -4.89
N ILE A 85 1.82 -2.15 -4.71
CA ILE A 85 1.19 -1.30 -5.71
C ILE A 85 1.06 0.08 -5.11
N PHE A 86 1.76 1.05 -5.69
CA PHE A 86 1.64 2.43 -5.24
C PHE A 86 0.38 3.06 -5.83
N VAL A 87 -0.35 3.75 -4.97
CA VAL A 87 -1.57 4.46 -5.35
C VAL A 87 -1.38 5.92 -4.95
N THR A 88 -1.11 6.77 -5.93
CA THR A 88 -0.77 8.16 -5.64
C THR A 88 -1.19 9.06 -6.80
N GLY A 89 -1.33 10.36 -6.51
CA GLY A 89 -1.58 11.36 -7.53
C GLY A 89 -0.33 11.95 -8.18
N TYR A 90 0.84 11.44 -7.83
CA TYR A 90 2.10 12.06 -8.27
C TYR A 90 2.93 11.12 -9.15
N GLU A 91 3.09 11.48 -10.41
CA GLU A 91 3.88 10.70 -11.35
C GLU A 91 5.38 10.80 -11.08
N LYS A 92 5.82 11.82 -10.35
CA LYS A 92 7.25 12.06 -10.12
C LYS A 92 7.95 10.93 -9.36
N TYR A 93 7.18 10.05 -8.72
CA TYR A 93 7.76 8.95 -7.94
C TYR A 93 7.94 7.65 -8.73
N VAL A 94 7.62 7.64 -10.02
CA VAL A 94 7.61 6.39 -10.78
C VAL A 94 8.97 5.70 -10.79
N TYR A 95 10.04 6.46 -10.91
CA TYR A 95 11.39 5.87 -10.94
C TYR A 95 11.78 5.32 -9.58
N ASP A 96 11.41 6.02 -8.51
CA ASP A 96 11.68 5.53 -7.16
C ASP A 96 10.88 4.25 -6.88
N ALA A 97 9.70 4.15 -7.44
CA ALA A 97 8.88 2.95 -7.31
C ALA A 97 9.58 1.73 -7.92
N PHE A 98 10.21 1.89 -9.07
CA PHE A 98 10.98 0.81 -9.67
C PHE A 98 12.15 0.39 -8.79
N ASP A 99 12.81 1.34 -8.14
CA ASP A 99 13.95 1.06 -7.28
C ASP A 99 13.58 0.18 -6.08
N VAL A 100 12.35 0.27 -5.59
CA VAL A 100 11.88 -0.58 -4.48
C VAL A 100 11.16 -1.83 -4.97
N GLY A 101 11.19 -2.09 -6.27
CA GLY A 101 10.59 -3.30 -6.82
C GLY A 101 9.07 -3.31 -6.76
N ALA A 102 8.43 -2.15 -6.94
CA ALA A 102 6.98 -2.09 -6.99
C ALA A 102 6.46 -2.82 -8.22
N PHE A 103 5.38 -3.56 -8.04
CA PHE A 103 4.75 -4.27 -9.13
C PHE A 103 4.03 -3.31 -10.06
N GLN A 104 3.39 -2.32 -9.49
CA GLN A 104 2.56 -1.39 -10.25
C GLN A 104 2.61 -0.02 -9.62
N TYR A 105 2.39 0.99 -10.45
CA TYR A 105 2.31 2.37 -10.02
C TYR A 105 1.02 2.95 -10.58
N CYS A 106 0.11 3.33 -9.70
CA CYS A 106 -1.20 3.82 -10.09
C CYS A 106 -1.36 5.26 -9.66
N CYS A 107 -1.49 6.16 -10.63
CA CYS A 107 -1.82 7.55 -10.35
C CYS A 107 -3.31 7.65 -10.07
N CYS A 108 -3.68 8.13 -8.92
CA CYS A 108 -5.05 8.04 -8.48
C CYS A 108 -5.92 9.30 -8.50
N PRO A 109 -5.55 10.43 -9.12
CA PRO A 109 -6.48 11.55 -9.15
C PRO A 109 -7.82 11.18 -9.76
N PHE A 110 -7.82 10.27 -10.71
CA PHE A 110 -9.04 9.83 -11.37
C PHE A 110 -9.94 9.01 -10.45
N PHE A 111 -9.43 8.51 -9.37
CA PHE A 111 -10.25 7.79 -8.39
C PHE A 111 -11.14 8.73 -7.59
N LEU A 112 -10.81 10.00 -7.60
CA LEU A 112 -11.53 11.00 -6.82
C LEU A 112 -12.67 11.63 -7.60
N THR A 113 -12.83 11.30 -8.83
CA THR A 113 -13.87 11.86 -9.70
C THR A 113 -15.10 10.99 -9.74
#